data_2278cb4ed539e225bb500b24e58f84d0
#
_entry.id   2278cb4ed539e225bb500b24e58f84d0
#
_cell.length_a   1.000
_cell.length_b   1.000
_cell.length_c   1.000
_cell.angle_alpha   90.00
_cell.angle_beta   90.00
_cell.angle_gamma   90.00
#
_symmetry.space_group_name_H-M   'P 1'
#
loop_
_entity.id
_entity.type
_entity.pdbx_description
1 polymer ?
#
loop_
_entity_poly.entity_id
_entity_poly.type
_entity_poly.pdbx_seq_one_letter_code
_entity_poly.pdbx_strand_id
1 'polypeptide(L)'
;MKTNLYTKSYAALSGKQKTLFTELLEYACQSLEPSLSKKELAEKRYKSVGRWLAESDDSMFDGVEIYPQGSQRIGTTSKPVFREEFDLDFICYLPNTEGIHPDQCRQKVIARIKENGKLENLVSELNRGCRLNYADEFHLDITPGIPDQNNADEYGAISVPDKKLKEWKASNPKGYAQYFDRIAKMEPTYIGFSDAMFARAALKGESIEELPKHTLFKGILRRAVQIMKRHRDLLFYGNENYQGKAPISIILTTLAARAYKDLVNQQPFNNELEVLLTVVESMTGYIETKVVDGKIEMWVANPKNQHENFAEKWNVDVKRVEAFHYWHSDFVEKLRELASVGSLPLIKEKLNELLGEGTSSSAIEKHYQVLNEKRESNNLFIKKTGAISTVATATPVKANTFFGK
;
A
#
# COMPACT_ATOMS: atom_id res chain seq x y z
N MET A 1 14.70 -22.79 -14.77
CA MET A 1 15.37 -22.35 -16.02
C MET A 1 14.73 -21.13 -16.71
N LYS A 2 13.46 -20.75 -16.45
CA LYS A 2 12.84 -19.53 -17.03
C LYS A 2 13.33 -18.21 -16.41
N THR A 3 13.85 -18.22 -15.20
CA THR A 3 14.32 -17.03 -14.46
C THR A 3 15.45 -16.26 -15.18
N ASN A 4 16.21 -16.92 -16.03
CA ASN A 4 17.43 -16.36 -16.63
C ASN A 4 17.18 -15.49 -17.89
N LEU A 5 16.03 -15.60 -18.53
CA LEU A 5 15.71 -14.85 -19.76
C LEU A 5 15.18 -13.43 -19.45
N TYR A 6 14.32 -13.30 -18.45
CA TYR A 6 13.72 -12.01 -18.07
C TYR A 6 14.72 -11.10 -17.36
N THR A 7 15.59 -11.65 -16.51
CA THR A 7 16.69 -10.90 -15.88
C THR A 7 17.66 -10.33 -16.95
N LYS A 8 17.89 -11.06 -18.04
CA LYS A 8 18.69 -10.57 -19.17
C LYS A 8 17.98 -9.46 -19.97
N SER A 9 16.68 -9.59 -20.22
CA SER A 9 15.88 -8.57 -20.93
C SER A 9 15.81 -7.26 -20.14
N TYR A 10 15.59 -7.35 -18.82
CA TYR A 10 15.58 -6.19 -17.95
C TYR A 10 16.96 -5.51 -17.83
N ALA A 11 18.03 -6.27 -17.73
CA ALA A 11 19.39 -5.74 -17.74
C ALA A 11 19.71 -4.97 -19.03
N ALA A 12 19.08 -5.35 -20.15
CA ALA A 12 19.27 -4.71 -21.45
C ALA A 12 18.55 -3.35 -21.60
N LEU A 13 17.59 -3.00 -20.73
CA LEU A 13 16.94 -1.69 -20.77
C LEU A 13 17.93 -0.57 -20.47
N SER A 14 17.84 0.51 -21.25
CA SER A 14 18.63 1.72 -20.98
C SER A 14 18.23 2.37 -19.66
N GLY A 15 19.14 3.13 -19.03
CA GLY A 15 18.84 3.88 -17.81
C GLY A 15 17.61 4.79 -17.93
N LYS A 16 17.38 5.37 -19.13
CA LYS A 16 16.18 6.20 -19.41
C LYS A 16 14.87 5.42 -19.37
N GLN A 17 14.85 4.21 -19.92
CA GLN A 17 13.65 3.35 -19.86
C GLN A 17 13.34 2.95 -18.42
N LYS A 18 14.37 2.64 -17.63
CA LYS A 18 14.24 2.32 -16.22
C LYS A 18 13.66 3.51 -15.41
N THR A 19 14.12 4.73 -15.68
CA THR A 19 13.59 5.96 -15.07
C THR A 19 12.13 6.18 -15.47
N LEU A 20 11.78 6.02 -16.74
CA LEU A 20 10.40 6.18 -17.22
C LEU A 20 9.44 5.20 -16.52
N PHE A 21 9.85 3.95 -16.32
CA PHE A 21 9.04 2.98 -15.59
C PHE A 21 8.76 3.42 -14.15
N THR A 22 9.80 3.86 -13.44
CA THR A 22 9.67 4.33 -12.06
C THR A 22 8.72 5.53 -11.97
N GLU A 23 8.85 6.50 -12.90
CA GLU A 23 7.96 7.67 -12.98
C GLU A 23 6.51 7.26 -13.24
N LEU A 24 6.27 6.37 -14.21
CA LEU A 24 4.91 5.93 -14.55
C LEU A 24 4.26 5.12 -13.42
N LEU A 25 5.01 4.25 -12.73
CA LEU A 25 4.50 3.53 -11.56
C LEU A 25 4.18 4.50 -10.41
N GLU A 26 4.99 5.54 -10.21
CA GLU A 26 4.71 6.57 -9.22
C GLU A 26 3.43 7.35 -9.55
N TYR A 27 3.27 7.81 -10.79
CA TYR A 27 2.05 8.52 -11.20
C TYR A 27 0.81 7.63 -11.12
N ALA A 28 0.94 6.34 -11.47
CA ALA A 28 -0.11 5.37 -11.28
C ALA A 28 -0.52 5.25 -9.81
N CYS A 29 0.45 5.12 -8.90
CA CYS A 29 0.17 5.06 -7.46
C CYS A 29 -0.46 6.35 -6.93
N GLN A 30 -0.02 7.52 -7.40
CA GLN A 30 -0.63 8.80 -7.03
C GLN A 30 -2.11 8.86 -7.44
N SER A 31 -2.46 8.35 -8.62
CA SER A 31 -3.86 8.30 -9.09
C SER A 31 -4.75 7.36 -8.26
N LEU A 32 -4.15 6.40 -7.56
CA LEU A 32 -4.84 5.47 -6.67
C LEU A 32 -5.08 6.06 -5.27
N GLU A 33 -4.51 7.21 -4.93
CA GLU A 33 -4.68 7.82 -3.62
C GLU A 33 -5.95 8.67 -3.54
N PRO A 34 -6.57 8.77 -2.33
CA PRO A 34 -7.62 9.75 -2.11
C PRO A 34 -7.07 11.17 -2.28
N SER A 35 -7.91 12.06 -2.84
CA SER A 35 -7.58 13.49 -2.93
C SER A 35 -7.34 14.10 -1.53
N LEU A 36 -6.63 15.22 -1.46
CA LEU A 36 -6.42 15.93 -0.19
C LEU A 36 -7.74 16.29 0.47
N SER A 37 -8.73 16.76 -0.29
CA SER A 37 -10.06 17.09 0.23
C SER A 37 -10.78 15.88 0.82
N LYS A 38 -10.70 14.70 0.19
CA LYS A 38 -11.26 13.45 0.75
C LYS A 38 -10.52 13.04 2.04
N LYS A 39 -9.20 13.22 2.11
CA LYS A 39 -8.42 12.94 3.34
C LYS A 39 -8.83 13.85 4.49
N GLU A 40 -8.93 15.15 4.24
CA GLU A 40 -9.35 16.15 5.25
C GLU A 40 -10.77 15.91 5.73
N LEU A 41 -11.68 15.56 4.81
CA LEU A 41 -13.06 15.22 5.16
C LEU A 41 -13.12 13.97 6.04
N ALA A 42 -12.38 12.92 5.67
CA ALA A 42 -12.26 11.70 6.45
C ALA A 42 -11.73 12.00 7.87
N GLU A 43 -10.69 12.82 7.98
CA GLU A 43 -10.13 13.24 9.25
C GLU A 43 -11.15 13.98 10.12
N LYS A 44 -11.90 14.91 9.53
CA LYS A 44 -12.98 15.63 10.21
C LYS A 44 -14.07 14.69 10.73
N ARG A 45 -14.47 13.70 9.91
CA ARG A 45 -15.51 12.72 10.28
C ARG A 45 -15.06 11.84 11.45
N TYR A 46 -13.90 11.22 11.37
CA TYR A 46 -13.47 10.32 12.45
C TYR A 46 -13.19 11.06 13.76
N LYS A 47 -12.65 12.28 13.71
CA LYS A 47 -12.50 13.14 14.89
C LYS A 47 -13.85 13.51 15.52
N SER A 48 -14.89 13.71 14.70
CA SER A 48 -16.25 13.95 15.20
C SER A 48 -16.82 12.72 15.91
N VAL A 49 -16.61 11.53 15.35
CA VAL A 49 -17.04 10.27 15.99
C VAL A 49 -16.27 10.06 17.29
N GLY A 50 -14.95 10.29 17.31
CA GLY A 50 -14.14 10.16 18.52
C GLY A 50 -14.62 11.06 19.66
N ARG A 51 -14.92 12.33 19.35
CA ARG A 51 -15.49 13.25 20.35
C ARG A 51 -16.82 12.77 20.88
N TRP A 52 -17.73 12.34 20.00
CA TRP A 52 -19.03 11.82 20.42
C TRP A 52 -18.91 10.60 21.35
N LEU A 53 -17.98 9.71 21.09
CA LEU A 53 -17.71 8.56 21.98
C LEU A 53 -17.17 9.01 23.33
N ALA A 54 -16.25 9.98 23.35
CA ALA A 54 -15.66 10.51 24.58
C ALA A 54 -16.66 11.32 25.47
N GLU A 55 -17.73 11.84 24.87
CA GLU A 55 -18.79 12.58 25.57
C GLU A 55 -19.86 11.65 26.19
N SER A 56 -19.60 10.35 26.32
CA SER A 56 -20.50 9.39 26.94
C SER A 56 -20.46 9.47 28.46
N ASP A 57 -21.60 9.32 29.11
CA ASP A 57 -21.72 9.17 30.57
C ASP A 57 -21.42 7.73 31.06
N ASP A 58 -21.29 6.75 30.15
CA ASP A 58 -20.89 5.38 30.48
C ASP A 58 -19.37 5.33 30.71
N SER A 59 -18.95 4.99 31.92
CA SER A 59 -17.52 4.89 32.32
C SER A 59 -16.68 3.97 31.45
N MET A 60 -17.29 3.10 30.66
CA MET A 60 -16.61 2.29 29.64
C MET A 60 -15.85 3.17 28.63
N PHE A 61 -16.35 4.39 28.37
CA PHE A 61 -15.76 5.32 27.42
C PHE A 61 -14.78 6.32 28.04
N ASP A 62 -14.56 6.24 29.36
CA ASP A 62 -13.57 7.08 30.03
C ASP A 62 -12.17 6.79 29.47
N GLY A 63 -11.52 7.82 28.95
CA GLY A 63 -10.21 7.70 28.31
C GLY A 63 -10.22 7.01 26.95
N VAL A 64 -11.38 6.92 26.28
CA VAL A 64 -11.47 6.37 24.91
C VAL A 64 -10.55 7.09 23.95
N GLU A 65 -9.81 6.32 23.15
CA GLU A 65 -8.99 6.82 22.06
C GLU A 65 -9.52 6.29 20.73
N ILE A 66 -9.62 7.16 19.72
CA ILE A 66 -9.86 6.72 18.35
C ILE A 66 -8.61 6.98 17.51
N TYR A 67 -8.11 5.97 16.81
CA TYR A 67 -6.94 6.12 15.97
C TYR A 67 -7.02 5.29 14.69
N PRO A 68 -6.42 5.77 13.58
CA PRO A 68 -6.42 5.07 12.31
C PRO A 68 -5.59 3.79 12.36
N GLN A 69 -6.06 2.76 11.65
CA GLN A 69 -5.32 1.53 11.38
C GLN A 69 -5.30 1.21 9.89
N GLY A 70 -4.84 0.01 9.53
CA GLY A 70 -4.89 -0.50 8.17
C GLY A 70 -4.13 0.38 7.16
N SER A 71 -4.64 0.40 5.94
CA SER A 71 -3.96 1.02 4.79
C SER A 71 -3.75 2.53 4.94
N GLN A 72 -4.68 3.23 5.58
CA GLN A 72 -4.56 4.67 5.81
C GLN A 72 -3.39 4.98 6.75
N ARG A 73 -3.27 4.24 7.86
CA ARG A 73 -2.21 4.46 8.85
C ARG A 73 -0.81 4.20 8.31
N ILE A 74 -0.65 3.20 7.45
CA ILE A 74 0.65 2.84 6.88
C ILE A 74 0.93 3.49 5.52
N GLY A 75 0.01 4.32 5.00
CA GLY A 75 0.18 5.08 3.77
C GLY A 75 0.08 4.24 2.48
N THR A 76 -0.64 3.12 2.52
CA THR A 76 -0.82 2.20 1.39
C THR A 76 -2.27 2.16 0.87
N THR A 77 -3.05 3.21 1.14
CA THR A 77 -4.42 3.33 0.63
C THR A 77 -4.41 3.30 -0.89
N SER A 78 -5.32 2.51 -1.46
CA SER A 78 -5.50 2.37 -2.90
C SER A 78 -6.98 2.48 -3.22
N LYS A 79 -7.33 3.29 -4.24
CA LYS A 79 -8.70 3.42 -4.73
C LYS A 79 -9.22 2.04 -5.17
N PRO A 80 -10.39 1.61 -4.70
CA PRO A 80 -10.99 0.36 -5.15
C PRO A 80 -11.23 0.33 -6.67
N VAL A 81 -11.29 -0.86 -7.23
CA VAL A 81 -11.68 -1.06 -8.62
C VAL A 81 -13.20 -0.88 -8.71
N PHE A 82 -13.70 -0.06 -9.61
CA PHE A 82 -15.12 0.16 -9.89
C PHE A 82 -15.96 0.75 -8.73
N ARG A 83 -15.32 1.29 -7.68
CA ARG A 83 -15.96 2.05 -6.63
C ARG A 83 -15.22 3.36 -6.40
N GLU A 84 -15.93 4.34 -5.86
CA GLU A 84 -15.35 5.64 -5.49
C GLU A 84 -15.03 5.73 -3.99
N GLU A 85 -15.70 4.92 -3.16
CA GLU A 85 -15.56 4.95 -1.71
C GLU A 85 -14.28 4.22 -1.27
N PHE A 86 -13.56 4.85 -0.34
CA PHE A 86 -12.41 4.27 0.33
C PHE A 86 -12.83 3.64 1.66
N ASP A 87 -12.27 2.49 1.99
CA ASP A 87 -12.41 1.91 3.32
C ASP A 87 -11.35 2.53 4.25
N LEU A 88 -11.81 3.09 5.35
CA LEU A 88 -10.99 3.72 6.38
C LEU A 88 -11.20 2.98 7.70
N ASP A 89 -10.16 2.33 8.18
CA ASP A 89 -10.19 1.50 9.37
C ASP A 89 -9.73 2.26 10.61
N PHE A 90 -10.48 2.16 11.71
CA PHE A 90 -10.17 2.79 12.99
C PHE A 90 -10.31 1.80 14.14
N ILE A 91 -9.49 1.99 15.15
CA ILE A 91 -9.69 1.37 16.46
C ILE A 91 -10.35 2.38 17.38
N CYS A 92 -11.41 1.93 18.06
CA CYS A 92 -11.98 2.58 19.24
C CYS A 92 -11.40 1.86 20.47
N TYR A 93 -10.31 2.39 21.02
CA TYR A 93 -9.61 1.80 22.16
C TYR A 93 -10.30 2.24 23.45
N LEU A 94 -10.62 1.28 24.30
CA LEU A 94 -11.39 1.40 25.53
C LEU A 94 -10.57 0.87 26.70
N PRO A 95 -9.84 1.74 27.44
CA PRO A 95 -8.92 1.30 28.48
C PRO A 95 -9.61 0.71 29.71
N ASN A 96 -10.86 1.13 29.99
CA ASN A 96 -11.58 0.80 31.24
C ASN A 96 -12.67 -0.26 31.01
N THR A 97 -12.29 -1.45 30.56
CA THR A 97 -13.22 -2.51 30.16
C THR A 97 -12.88 -3.89 30.72
N GLU A 98 -12.47 -3.94 31.99
CA GLU A 98 -12.15 -5.23 32.63
C GLU A 98 -13.37 -6.18 32.67
N GLY A 99 -13.15 -7.44 32.25
CA GLY A 99 -14.15 -8.50 32.33
C GLY A 99 -15.35 -8.39 31.37
N ILE A 100 -15.39 -7.41 30.47
CA ILE A 100 -16.50 -7.27 29.52
C ILE A 100 -16.47 -8.40 28.48
N HIS A 101 -17.65 -8.93 28.16
CA HIS A 101 -17.78 -9.92 27.09
C HIS A 101 -17.58 -9.27 25.70
N PRO A 102 -16.89 -9.94 24.73
CA PRO A 102 -16.56 -9.36 23.41
C PRO A 102 -17.78 -8.77 22.68
N ASP A 103 -18.88 -9.52 22.61
CA ASP A 103 -20.08 -9.04 21.90
C ASP A 103 -20.76 -7.88 22.66
N GLN A 104 -20.73 -7.88 23.99
CA GLN A 104 -21.26 -6.78 24.79
C GLN A 104 -20.46 -5.49 24.54
N CYS A 105 -19.14 -5.56 24.53
CA CYS A 105 -18.27 -4.43 24.18
C CYS A 105 -18.61 -3.86 22.80
N ARG A 106 -18.72 -4.75 21.82
CA ARG A 106 -19.06 -4.38 20.43
C ARG A 106 -20.45 -3.70 20.37
N GLN A 107 -21.46 -4.27 21.01
CA GLN A 107 -22.81 -3.73 21.00
C GLN A 107 -22.90 -2.38 21.71
N LYS A 108 -22.22 -2.18 22.83
CA LYS A 108 -22.19 -0.88 23.52
C LYS A 108 -21.62 0.23 22.65
N VAL A 109 -20.52 -0.04 21.94
CA VAL A 109 -19.95 0.95 21.00
C VAL A 109 -20.93 1.27 19.86
N ILE A 110 -21.57 0.25 19.29
CA ILE A 110 -22.59 0.43 18.24
C ILE A 110 -23.79 1.23 18.75
N ALA A 111 -24.30 0.90 19.94
CA ALA A 111 -25.42 1.60 20.57
C ALA A 111 -25.06 3.09 20.78
N ARG A 112 -23.89 3.37 21.37
CA ARG A 112 -23.42 4.75 21.58
C ARG A 112 -23.32 5.54 20.28
N ILE A 113 -22.83 4.92 19.20
CA ILE A 113 -22.77 5.59 17.88
C ILE A 113 -24.20 5.89 17.37
N LYS A 114 -25.15 4.95 17.54
CA LYS A 114 -26.55 5.11 17.11
C LYS A 114 -27.34 6.15 17.91
N GLU A 115 -26.97 6.43 19.15
CA GLU A 115 -27.53 7.53 19.93
C GLU A 115 -27.36 8.90 19.27
N ASN A 116 -26.37 9.04 18.40
CA ASN A 116 -26.22 10.21 17.55
C ASN A 116 -27.13 10.08 16.33
N GLY A 117 -28.27 10.78 16.34
CA GLY A 117 -29.27 10.71 15.28
C GLY A 117 -28.75 11.04 13.86
N LYS A 118 -27.60 11.71 13.74
CA LYS A 118 -26.93 11.93 12.43
C LYS A 118 -26.14 10.71 11.94
N LEU A 119 -25.77 9.82 12.85
CA LEU A 119 -24.96 8.63 12.54
C LEU A 119 -25.81 7.36 12.48
N GLU A 120 -26.97 7.32 13.15
CA GLU A 120 -27.81 6.14 13.29
C GLU A 120 -28.09 5.42 11.96
N ASN A 121 -28.53 6.18 10.96
CA ASN A 121 -28.84 5.62 9.63
C ASN A 121 -27.61 5.25 8.78
N LEU A 122 -26.40 5.62 9.21
CA LEU A 122 -25.17 5.29 8.53
C LEU A 122 -24.58 3.96 9.01
N VAL A 123 -25.03 3.46 10.18
CA VAL A 123 -24.42 2.30 10.84
C VAL A 123 -24.85 0.99 10.19
N SER A 124 -23.88 0.18 9.80
CA SER A 124 -24.04 -1.24 9.53
C SER A 124 -23.10 -2.07 10.41
N GLU A 125 -23.58 -3.23 10.88
CA GLU A 125 -22.77 -4.09 11.75
C GLU A 125 -21.75 -4.90 10.97
N LEU A 126 -20.53 -4.97 11.50
CA LEU A 126 -19.45 -5.85 11.05
C LEU A 126 -19.18 -6.95 12.07
N ASN A 127 -18.36 -7.95 11.68
CA ASN A 127 -17.95 -9.02 12.58
C ASN A 127 -17.19 -8.51 13.81
N ARG A 128 -16.33 -7.51 13.64
CA ARG A 128 -15.47 -6.95 14.70
C ARG A 128 -15.90 -5.57 15.20
N GLY A 129 -16.95 -4.99 14.67
CA GLY A 129 -17.38 -3.64 15.03
C GLY A 129 -18.55 -3.17 14.19
N CYS A 130 -18.46 -1.96 13.66
CA CYS A 130 -19.45 -1.39 12.75
C CYS A 130 -18.80 -0.56 11.65
N ARG A 131 -19.57 -0.31 10.60
CA ARG A 131 -19.26 0.56 9.47
C ARG A 131 -20.21 1.74 9.49
N LEU A 132 -19.68 2.94 9.28
CA LEU A 132 -20.44 4.15 8.96
C LEU A 132 -20.32 4.39 7.46
N ASN A 133 -21.46 4.33 6.76
CA ASN A 133 -21.53 4.45 5.31
C ASN A 133 -21.78 5.91 4.92
N TYR A 134 -20.72 6.63 4.54
CA TYR A 134 -20.85 7.96 3.98
C TYR A 134 -20.94 7.82 2.45
N ALA A 135 -22.17 7.89 1.92
CA ALA A 135 -22.43 7.69 0.49
C ALA A 135 -21.54 8.59 -0.38
N ASP A 136 -20.98 8.02 -1.46
CA ASP A 136 -20.12 8.68 -2.44
C ASP A 136 -18.81 9.26 -1.88
N GLU A 137 -18.51 9.06 -0.59
CA GLU A 137 -17.31 9.58 0.06
C GLU A 137 -16.36 8.44 0.45
N PHE A 138 -16.69 7.72 1.53
CA PHE A 138 -15.91 6.63 2.10
C PHE A 138 -16.73 5.82 3.11
N HIS A 139 -16.24 4.64 3.46
CA HIS A 139 -16.69 3.85 4.59
C HIS A 139 -15.73 3.97 5.76
N LEU A 140 -16.29 4.14 6.96
CA LEU A 140 -15.52 4.29 8.19
C LEU A 140 -15.78 3.07 9.08
N ASP A 141 -14.84 2.15 9.11
CA ASP A 141 -14.92 0.93 9.91
C ASP A 141 -14.33 1.16 11.29
N ILE A 142 -15.16 0.97 12.32
CA ILE A 142 -14.80 1.18 13.71
C ILE A 142 -14.78 -0.17 14.42
N THR A 143 -13.59 -0.57 14.87
CA THR A 143 -13.37 -1.80 15.62
C THR A 143 -13.09 -1.43 17.08
N PRO A 144 -13.87 -1.87 18.05
CA PRO A 144 -13.52 -1.76 19.46
C PRO A 144 -12.26 -2.55 19.79
N GLY A 145 -11.45 -2.00 20.65
CA GLY A 145 -10.25 -2.67 21.15
C GLY A 145 -10.07 -2.38 22.65
N ILE A 146 -9.71 -3.40 23.39
CA ILE A 146 -9.41 -3.29 24.84
C ILE A 146 -7.94 -3.65 25.08
N PRO A 147 -7.35 -3.31 26.25
CA PRO A 147 -6.01 -3.78 26.59
C PRO A 147 -5.88 -5.30 26.47
N ASP A 148 -4.83 -5.78 25.83
CA ASP A 148 -4.51 -7.21 25.81
C ASP A 148 -3.73 -7.56 27.08
N GLN A 149 -4.41 -8.13 28.06
CA GLN A 149 -3.81 -8.52 29.33
C GLN A 149 -2.73 -9.62 29.20
N ASN A 150 -2.79 -10.44 28.15
CA ASN A 150 -1.80 -11.50 27.90
C ASN A 150 -0.50 -10.96 27.29
N ASN A 151 -0.52 -9.73 26.74
CA ASN A 151 0.62 -9.07 26.10
C ASN A 151 0.74 -7.61 26.56
N ALA A 152 0.50 -7.35 27.85
CA ALA A 152 0.47 -5.99 28.43
C ALA A 152 1.77 -5.20 28.23
N ASP A 153 2.92 -5.88 28.16
CA ASP A 153 4.24 -5.27 27.96
C ASP A 153 4.53 -4.92 26.48
N GLU A 154 3.75 -5.43 25.53
CA GLU A 154 3.96 -5.14 24.11
C GLU A 154 3.19 -3.87 23.70
N TYR A 155 3.94 -2.86 23.28
CA TYR A 155 3.38 -1.56 22.87
C TYR A 155 2.26 -1.72 21.83
N GLY A 156 1.08 -1.22 22.16
CA GLY A 156 -0.08 -1.20 21.28
C GLY A 156 -0.82 -2.52 21.14
N ALA A 157 -0.50 -3.52 21.98
CA ALA A 157 -1.24 -4.78 22.04
C ALA A 157 -2.68 -4.55 22.53
N ILE A 158 -3.63 -5.08 21.81
CA ILE A 158 -5.07 -5.00 22.10
C ILE A 158 -5.76 -6.33 21.83
N SER A 159 -6.90 -6.52 22.47
CA SER A 159 -7.87 -7.55 22.12
C SER A 159 -9.05 -6.92 21.39
N VAL A 160 -9.45 -7.48 20.24
CA VAL A 160 -10.60 -7.06 19.45
C VAL A 160 -11.69 -8.11 19.44
N PRO A 161 -13.00 -7.75 19.46
CA PRO A 161 -14.07 -8.72 19.50
C PRO A 161 -14.22 -9.46 18.18
N ASP A 162 -14.60 -10.74 18.23
CA ASP A 162 -15.07 -11.51 17.10
C ASP A 162 -16.51 -12.02 17.37
N LYS A 163 -17.49 -11.48 16.63
CA LYS A 163 -18.91 -11.82 16.79
C LYS A 163 -19.20 -13.31 16.49
N LYS A 164 -18.53 -13.87 15.48
CA LYS A 164 -18.79 -15.25 15.06
C LYS A 164 -18.21 -16.24 16.05
N LEU A 165 -17.03 -15.98 16.57
CA LEU A 165 -16.34 -16.83 17.52
C LEU A 165 -16.77 -16.54 18.96
N LYS A 166 -17.39 -15.39 19.24
CA LYS A 166 -17.79 -14.90 20.56
C LYS A 166 -16.61 -14.82 21.53
N GLU A 167 -15.44 -14.51 21.03
CA GLU A 167 -14.20 -14.41 21.79
C GLU A 167 -13.39 -13.17 21.46
N TRP A 168 -12.40 -12.86 22.28
CA TRP A 168 -11.40 -11.85 22.02
C TRP A 168 -10.31 -12.41 21.11
N LYS A 169 -9.91 -11.62 20.12
CA LYS A 169 -8.77 -11.91 19.25
C LYS A 169 -7.65 -10.92 19.51
N ALA A 170 -6.47 -11.45 19.78
CA ALA A 170 -5.28 -10.63 19.92
C ALA A 170 -4.99 -9.86 18.62
N SER A 171 -4.57 -8.61 18.77
CA SER A 171 -4.16 -7.74 17.65
C SER A 171 -3.16 -6.69 18.12
N ASN A 172 -2.40 -6.09 17.19
CA ASN A 172 -1.49 -5.00 17.52
C ASN A 172 -1.33 -4.02 16.36
N PRO A 173 -2.34 -3.18 16.06
CA PRO A 173 -2.28 -2.25 14.92
C PRO A 173 -1.25 -1.12 15.10
N LYS A 174 -1.07 -0.59 16.33
CA LYS A 174 -0.07 0.45 16.60
C LYS A 174 1.36 -0.10 16.40
N GLY A 175 1.67 -1.25 16.99
CA GLY A 175 2.97 -1.89 16.85
C GLY A 175 3.25 -2.34 15.40
N TYR A 176 2.24 -2.88 14.71
CA TYR A 176 2.35 -3.23 13.30
C TYR A 176 2.68 -2.00 12.43
N ALA A 177 2.00 -0.88 12.65
CA ALA A 177 2.26 0.34 11.91
C ALA A 177 3.67 0.86 12.15
N GLN A 178 4.18 0.85 13.39
CA GLN A 178 5.57 1.21 13.70
C GLN A 178 6.58 0.28 13.02
N TYR A 179 6.31 -1.03 13.04
CA TYR A 179 7.14 -2.01 12.34
C TYR A 179 7.22 -1.70 10.85
N PHE A 180 6.07 -1.53 10.20
CA PHE A 180 6.00 -1.23 8.77
C PHE A 180 6.68 0.10 8.41
N ASP A 181 6.42 1.17 9.19
CA ASP A 181 7.01 2.49 8.97
C ASP A 181 8.54 2.46 9.06
N ARG A 182 9.08 1.70 10.02
CA ARG A 182 10.54 1.53 10.14
C ARG A 182 11.14 0.87 8.90
N ILE A 183 10.49 -0.16 8.38
CA ILE A 183 10.97 -0.87 7.19
C ILE A 183 10.79 -0.01 5.94
N ALA A 184 9.65 0.68 5.81
CA ALA A 184 9.37 1.53 4.65
C ALA A 184 10.27 2.79 4.57
N LYS A 185 11.00 3.12 5.64
CA LYS A 185 12.03 4.17 5.65
C LYS A 185 13.42 3.67 5.25
N MET A 186 13.60 2.35 5.13
CA MET A 186 14.87 1.81 4.66
C MET A 186 15.05 2.14 3.18
N GLU A 187 16.25 2.59 2.82
CA GLU A 187 16.57 2.96 1.45
C GLU A 187 17.43 1.89 0.80
N PRO A 188 17.05 1.38 -0.40
CA PRO A 188 17.89 0.47 -1.15
C PRO A 188 19.20 1.14 -1.56
N THR A 189 20.28 0.40 -1.55
CA THR A 189 21.56 0.84 -2.15
C THR A 189 21.52 0.55 -3.65
N TYR A 190 21.89 1.55 -4.48
CA TYR A 190 21.89 1.41 -5.92
C TYR A 190 23.32 1.30 -6.48
N ILE A 191 23.52 0.37 -7.44
CA ILE A 191 24.79 0.17 -8.12
C ILE A 191 25.09 1.39 -9.00
N GLY A 192 26.31 1.95 -8.87
CA GLY A 192 26.76 3.09 -9.68
C GLY A 192 26.49 4.47 -9.08
N PHE A 193 25.80 4.53 -7.95
CA PHE A 193 25.64 5.75 -7.15
C PHE A 193 26.56 5.68 -5.93
N SER A 194 27.88 5.81 -6.14
CA SER A 194 28.80 5.99 -5.01
C SER A 194 28.94 7.47 -4.68
N ASP A 195 29.05 7.81 -3.40
CA ASP A 195 29.33 9.19 -2.91
C ASP A 195 30.57 9.79 -3.60
N ALA A 196 31.51 8.94 -4.04
CA ALA A 196 32.67 9.33 -4.83
C ALA A 196 32.32 9.85 -6.24
N MET A 197 31.22 9.40 -6.86
CA MET A 197 30.73 9.93 -8.14
C MET A 197 30.08 11.30 -7.98
N PHE A 198 29.31 11.52 -6.91
CA PHE A 198 28.74 12.83 -6.57
C PHE A 198 29.86 13.84 -6.26
N ALA A 199 30.85 13.46 -5.45
CA ALA A 199 31.99 14.31 -5.13
C ALA A 199 32.83 14.66 -6.38
N ARG A 200 33.01 13.72 -7.29
CA ARG A 200 33.80 13.92 -8.53
C ARG A 200 33.08 14.79 -9.57
N ALA A 201 31.74 14.68 -9.64
CA ALA A 201 30.94 15.51 -10.52
C ALA A 201 30.80 16.96 -9.98
N ALA A 202 30.66 17.10 -8.67
CA ALA A 202 30.68 18.42 -8.00
C ALA A 202 32.01 19.14 -8.20
N LEU A 203 33.14 18.40 -8.20
CA LEU A 203 34.47 18.95 -8.45
C LEU A 203 34.71 19.34 -9.91
N LYS A 204 34.01 18.74 -10.87
CA LYS A 204 34.15 19.03 -12.30
C LYS A 204 33.19 20.10 -12.82
N GLY A 205 32.31 20.64 -12.00
CA GLY A 205 31.27 21.60 -12.43
C GLY A 205 30.28 21.00 -13.43
N GLU A 206 30.31 19.68 -13.61
CA GLU A 206 29.28 18.96 -14.34
C GLU A 206 28.03 18.93 -13.44
N SER A 207 26.97 19.67 -13.82
CA SER A 207 25.68 19.52 -13.20
C SER A 207 25.19 18.09 -13.46
N ILE A 208 25.41 17.20 -12.49
CA ILE A 208 24.64 15.97 -12.42
C ILE A 208 23.23 16.47 -12.19
N GLU A 209 22.34 16.13 -13.14
CA GLU A 209 20.92 16.28 -12.97
C GLU A 209 20.57 15.55 -11.65
N GLU A 210 20.31 16.30 -10.59
CA GLU A 210 19.73 15.72 -9.38
C GLU A 210 18.48 15.02 -9.88
N LEU A 211 18.43 13.70 -9.74
CA LEU A 211 17.17 12.96 -9.80
C LEU A 211 16.18 13.76 -8.96
N PRO A 212 14.97 14.08 -9.47
CA PRO A 212 14.02 14.91 -8.75
C PRO A 212 13.98 14.43 -7.31
N LYS A 213 14.33 15.33 -6.37
CA LYS A 213 14.45 14.98 -4.95
C LYS A 213 13.27 14.14 -4.59
N HIS A 214 13.48 12.91 -4.19
CA HIS A 214 12.47 11.88 -3.91
C HIS A 214 11.50 12.24 -2.77
N THR A 215 11.36 13.51 -2.43
CA THR A 215 10.46 14.04 -1.39
C THR A 215 8.97 13.87 -1.70
N LEU A 216 8.62 13.50 -2.94
CA LEU A 216 7.26 13.10 -3.32
C LEU A 216 7.03 11.58 -3.24
N PHE A 217 8.08 10.79 -3.06
CA PHE A 217 8.00 9.34 -3.00
C PHE A 217 7.62 8.87 -1.60
N LYS A 218 6.53 8.16 -1.47
CA LYS A 218 6.13 7.49 -0.19
C LYS A 218 7.04 6.31 0.18
N GLY A 219 8.14 6.13 -0.54
CA GLY A 219 9.03 4.98 -0.45
C GLY A 219 8.52 3.78 -1.26
N ILE A 220 9.47 3.02 -1.81
CA ILE A 220 9.19 1.94 -2.77
C ILE A 220 8.33 0.83 -2.17
N LEU A 221 8.48 0.50 -0.88
CA LEU A 221 7.66 -0.53 -0.23
C LEU A 221 6.17 -0.15 -0.19
N ARG A 222 5.84 1.11 0.10
CA ARG A 222 4.43 1.56 0.09
C ARG A 222 3.84 1.51 -1.31
N ARG A 223 4.60 1.90 -2.32
CA ARG A 223 4.20 1.84 -3.73
C ARG A 223 4.02 0.39 -4.19
N ALA A 224 4.94 -0.50 -3.83
CA ALA A 224 4.81 -1.93 -4.09
C ALA A 224 3.49 -2.49 -3.54
N VAL A 225 3.15 -2.17 -2.28
CA VAL A 225 1.90 -2.62 -1.66
C VAL A 225 0.66 -2.06 -2.38
N GLN A 226 0.68 -0.78 -2.81
CA GLN A 226 -0.44 -0.19 -3.56
C GLN A 226 -0.65 -0.90 -4.91
N ILE A 227 0.43 -1.16 -5.66
CA ILE A 227 0.41 -1.86 -6.94
C ILE A 227 -0.09 -3.30 -6.76
N MET A 228 0.43 -4.02 -5.78
CA MET A 228 -0.01 -5.39 -5.46
C MET A 228 -1.50 -5.46 -5.14
N LYS A 229 -2.00 -4.54 -4.32
CA LYS A 229 -3.43 -4.45 -3.98
C LYS A 229 -4.28 -4.17 -5.22
N ARG A 230 -3.86 -3.19 -6.03
CA ARG A 230 -4.57 -2.82 -7.26
C ARG A 230 -4.67 -3.98 -8.23
N HIS A 231 -3.55 -4.67 -8.48
CA HIS A 231 -3.51 -5.85 -9.33
C HIS A 231 -4.40 -6.98 -8.80
N ARG A 232 -4.32 -7.28 -7.48
CA ARG A 232 -5.19 -8.26 -6.85
C ARG A 232 -6.67 -7.95 -7.10
N ASP A 233 -7.06 -6.70 -6.86
CA ASP A 233 -8.47 -6.30 -6.97
C ASP A 233 -8.98 -6.42 -8.42
N LEU A 234 -8.13 -6.15 -9.41
CA LEU A 234 -8.44 -6.39 -10.83
C LEU A 234 -8.56 -7.86 -11.16
N LEU A 235 -7.59 -8.67 -10.74
CA LEU A 235 -7.51 -10.10 -11.06
C LEU A 235 -8.69 -10.90 -10.49
N PHE A 236 -9.16 -10.49 -9.32
CA PHE A 236 -10.28 -11.18 -8.64
C PHE A 236 -11.64 -10.55 -8.90
N TYR A 237 -11.72 -9.42 -9.60
CA TYR A 237 -13.00 -8.84 -9.97
C TYR A 237 -13.74 -9.73 -10.97
N GLY A 238 -14.96 -10.16 -10.60
CA GLY A 238 -15.75 -11.08 -11.42
C GLY A 238 -15.19 -12.51 -11.56
N ASN A 239 -14.15 -12.87 -10.83
CA ASN A 239 -13.56 -14.19 -10.86
C ASN A 239 -14.38 -15.17 -9.98
N GLU A 240 -15.29 -15.90 -10.60
CA GLU A 240 -16.18 -16.84 -9.92
C GLU A 240 -15.43 -17.99 -9.25
N ASN A 241 -14.31 -18.46 -9.80
CA ASN A 241 -13.52 -19.57 -9.25
C ASN A 241 -12.96 -19.27 -7.86
N TYR A 242 -12.67 -17.97 -7.58
CA TYR A 242 -12.08 -17.49 -6.34
C TYR A 242 -12.94 -16.44 -5.65
N GLN A 243 -14.26 -16.48 -5.82
CA GLN A 243 -15.17 -15.52 -5.20
C GLN A 243 -14.97 -15.47 -3.68
N GLY A 244 -14.64 -14.30 -3.14
CA GLY A 244 -14.39 -14.09 -1.71
C GLY A 244 -13.12 -14.77 -1.17
N LYS A 245 -12.20 -15.23 -2.05
CA LYS A 245 -10.95 -15.92 -1.68
C LYS A 245 -9.69 -15.09 -1.96
N ALA A 246 -9.82 -13.92 -2.56
CA ALA A 246 -8.67 -13.04 -2.82
C ALA A 246 -7.78 -12.88 -1.57
N PRO A 247 -6.45 -12.86 -1.73
CA PRO A 247 -5.54 -12.68 -0.59
C PRO A 247 -5.78 -11.34 0.10
N ILE A 248 -5.89 -11.35 1.42
CA ILE A 248 -6.14 -10.13 2.20
C ILE A 248 -4.91 -9.22 2.20
N SER A 249 -5.14 -7.91 2.23
CA SER A 249 -4.08 -6.90 2.10
C SER A 249 -2.97 -7.04 3.13
N ILE A 250 -3.30 -7.42 4.37
CA ILE A 250 -2.31 -7.55 5.44
C ILE A 250 -1.27 -8.65 5.16
N ILE A 251 -1.67 -9.76 4.52
CA ILE A 251 -0.74 -10.82 4.08
C ILE A 251 0.23 -10.27 3.05
N LEU A 252 -0.29 -9.61 2.00
CA LEU A 252 0.55 -9.01 0.96
C LEU A 252 1.55 -8.01 1.55
N THR A 253 1.05 -7.12 2.42
CA THR A 253 1.86 -6.10 3.08
C THR A 253 2.95 -6.70 3.97
N THR A 254 2.60 -7.73 4.76
CA THR A 254 3.54 -8.36 5.70
C THR A 254 4.64 -9.12 4.98
N LEU A 255 4.28 -9.92 3.98
CA LEU A 255 5.25 -10.69 3.19
C LEU A 255 6.19 -9.75 2.40
N ALA A 256 5.65 -8.69 1.78
CA ALA A 256 6.45 -7.69 1.10
C ALA A 256 7.40 -6.95 2.05
N ALA A 257 6.93 -6.57 3.26
CA ALA A 257 7.77 -5.88 4.23
C ALA A 257 8.92 -6.78 4.73
N ARG A 258 8.66 -8.07 4.97
CA ARG A 258 9.70 -9.03 5.36
C ARG A 258 10.75 -9.20 4.25
N ALA A 259 10.30 -9.44 3.01
CA ALA A 259 11.17 -9.58 1.87
C ALA A 259 11.99 -8.31 1.63
N TYR A 260 11.37 -7.14 1.65
CA TYR A 260 12.03 -5.85 1.46
C TYR A 260 13.11 -5.59 2.51
N LYS A 261 12.80 -5.82 3.80
CA LYS A 261 13.73 -5.64 4.91
C LYS A 261 15.02 -6.44 4.71
N ASP A 262 14.89 -7.71 4.35
CA ASP A 262 16.05 -8.59 4.21
C ASP A 262 16.85 -8.25 2.95
N LEU A 263 16.18 -8.06 1.82
CA LEU A 263 16.82 -7.78 0.54
C LEU A 263 17.59 -6.45 0.52
N VAL A 264 17.00 -5.38 1.09
CA VAL A 264 17.65 -4.05 1.15
C VAL A 264 18.93 -4.08 1.98
N ASN A 265 19.00 -4.95 2.99
CA ASN A 265 20.20 -5.12 3.81
C ASN A 265 21.25 -6.05 3.21
N GLN A 266 20.88 -6.89 2.24
CA GLN A 266 21.75 -7.95 1.72
C GLN A 266 22.44 -7.60 0.41
N GLN A 267 21.81 -6.80 -0.46
CA GLN A 267 22.32 -6.55 -1.80
C GLN A 267 21.99 -5.16 -2.33
N PRO A 268 22.85 -4.59 -3.19
CA PRO A 268 22.49 -3.40 -3.96
C PRO A 268 21.64 -3.76 -5.18
N PHE A 269 20.94 -2.77 -5.72
CA PHE A 269 20.04 -2.89 -6.87
C PHE A 269 20.44 -1.93 -8.00
N ASN A 270 20.00 -2.20 -9.22
CA ASN A 270 20.21 -1.28 -10.33
C ASN A 270 19.22 -0.11 -10.34
N ASN A 271 18.00 -0.32 -9.83
CA ASN A 271 16.91 0.69 -9.75
C ASN A 271 15.71 0.15 -8.98
N GLU A 272 14.69 0.99 -8.84
CA GLU A 272 13.47 0.73 -8.06
C GLU A 272 12.63 -0.42 -8.63
N LEU A 273 12.59 -0.59 -9.95
CA LEU A 273 11.82 -1.69 -10.56
C LEU A 273 12.45 -3.05 -10.22
N GLU A 274 13.77 -3.13 -10.17
CA GLU A 274 14.46 -4.34 -9.72
C GLU A 274 14.17 -4.64 -8.24
N VAL A 275 14.13 -3.61 -7.38
CA VAL A 275 13.70 -3.77 -5.98
C VAL A 275 12.29 -4.35 -5.92
N LEU A 276 11.34 -3.78 -6.67
CA LEU A 276 9.96 -4.24 -6.71
C LEU A 276 9.87 -5.71 -7.16
N LEU A 277 10.51 -6.06 -8.27
CA LEU A 277 10.53 -7.43 -8.80
C LEU A 277 11.11 -8.42 -7.79
N THR A 278 12.28 -8.11 -7.24
CA THR A 278 12.99 -9.01 -6.32
C THR A 278 12.20 -9.21 -5.03
N VAL A 279 11.58 -8.15 -4.50
CA VAL A 279 10.71 -8.22 -3.32
C VAL A 279 9.52 -9.14 -3.57
N VAL A 280 8.81 -8.93 -4.69
CA VAL A 280 7.61 -9.72 -4.99
C VAL A 280 7.96 -11.19 -5.24
N GLU A 281 9.01 -11.47 -6.01
CA GLU A 281 9.47 -12.84 -6.27
C GLU A 281 9.84 -13.60 -4.99
N SER A 282 10.36 -12.88 -3.98
CA SER A 282 10.82 -13.47 -2.72
C SER A 282 9.72 -13.68 -1.69
N MET A 283 8.54 -13.07 -1.87
CA MET A 283 7.47 -13.04 -0.86
C MET A 283 7.04 -14.42 -0.36
N THR A 284 6.96 -15.40 -1.25
CA THR A 284 6.50 -16.76 -0.91
C THR A 284 7.43 -17.47 0.07
N GLY A 285 8.72 -17.13 0.07
CA GLY A 285 9.72 -17.67 0.99
C GLY A 285 9.54 -17.24 2.46
N TYR A 286 8.67 -16.26 2.71
CA TYR A 286 8.37 -15.73 4.06
C TYR A 286 7.06 -16.29 4.66
N ILE A 287 6.41 -17.23 3.95
CA ILE A 287 5.30 -18.01 4.51
C ILE A 287 5.90 -19.09 5.40
N GLU A 288 5.54 -19.06 6.66
CA GLU A 288 6.02 -20.02 7.65
C GLU A 288 5.07 -21.22 7.75
N THR A 289 5.57 -22.33 8.23
CA THR A 289 4.77 -23.49 8.67
C THR A 289 5.04 -23.74 10.14
N LYS A 290 3.98 -24.00 10.92
CA LYS A 290 4.07 -24.32 12.36
C LYS A 290 3.27 -25.59 12.64
N VAL A 291 3.66 -26.31 13.67
CA VAL A 291 2.86 -27.42 14.21
C VAL A 291 2.01 -26.86 15.34
N VAL A 292 0.69 -26.86 15.16
CA VAL A 292 -0.29 -26.42 16.15
C VAL A 292 -1.22 -27.59 16.40
N ASP A 293 -1.34 -28.05 17.63
CA ASP A 293 -2.16 -29.20 18.04
C ASP A 293 -1.94 -30.46 17.16
N GLY A 294 -0.67 -30.72 16.79
CA GLY A 294 -0.29 -31.87 15.96
C GLY A 294 -0.60 -31.72 14.47
N LYS A 295 -1.10 -30.59 14.01
CA LYS A 295 -1.36 -30.27 12.60
C LYS A 295 -0.36 -29.26 12.07
N ILE A 296 0.04 -29.42 10.81
CA ILE A 296 0.87 -28.43 10.11
C ILE A 296 -0.04 -27.32 9.64
N GLU A 297 0.24 -26.10 10.10
CA GLU A 297 -0.48 -24.90 9.72
C GLU A 297 0.43 -23.92 8.95
N MET A 298 -0.14 -23.28 7.93
CA MET A 298 0.47 -22.14 7.27
C MET A 298 0.36 -20.89 8.15
N TRP A 299 1.46 -20.13 8.23
CA TRP A 299 1.56 -19.03 9.18
C TRP A 299 2.17 -17.78 8.52
N VAL A 300 1.47 -16.68 8.67
CA VAL A 300 1.99 -15.33 8.40
C VAL A 300 1.76 -14.51 9.67
N ALA A 301 2.72 -14.59 10.60
CA ALA A 301 2.58 -13.93 11.90
C ALA A 301 2.54 -12.41 11.77
N ASN A 302 1.74 -11.76 12.63
CA ASN A 302 1.93 -10.34 12.93
C ASN A 302 3.33 -10.15 13.54
N PRO A 303 4.22 -9.34 12.97
CA PRO A 303 5.59 -9.17 13.49
C PRO A 303 5.64 -8.51 14.86
N LYS A 304 4.51 -8.02 15.37
CA LYS A 304 4.33 -7.40 16.69
C LYS A 304 3.34 -8.15 17.60
N ASN A 305 2.84 -9.27 17.15
CA ASN A 305 2.07 -10.21 17.95
C ASN A 305 2.16 -11.60 17.30
N GLN A 306 3.09 -12.42 17.78
CA GLN A 306 3.35 -13.74 17.20
C GLN A 306 2.19 -14.74 17.34
N HIS A 307 1.21 -14.45 18.19
CA HIS A 307 -0.01 -15.25 18.37
C HIS A 307 -1.08 -14.91 17.34
N GLU A 308 -0.96 -13.80 16.61
CA GLU A 308 -1.86 -13.42 15.51
C GLU A 308 -1.34 -13.97 14.18
N ASN A 309 -2.07 -14.96 13.62
CA ASN A 309 -1.80 -15.50 12.29
C ASN A 309 -2.70 -14.83 11.25
N PHE A 310 -2.17 -14.01 10.39
CA PHE A 310 -2.94 -13.40 9.29
C PHE A 310 -3.43 -14.43 8.26
N ALA A 311 -2.76 -15.58 8.19
CA ALA A 311 -3.12 -16.68 7.30
C ALA A 311 -4.03 -17.75 7.96
N GLU A 312 -4.63 -17.50 9.13
CA GLU A 312 -5.46 -18.47 9.86
C GLU A 312 -6.52 -19.15 8.98
N LYS A 313 -7.16 -18.37 8.09
CA LYS A 313 -8.19 -18.87 7.18
C LYS A 313 -7.66 -19.78 6.07
N TRP A 314 -6.35 -19.79 5.83
CA TRP A 314 -5.73 -20.69 4.86
C TRP A 314 -5.77 -22.14 5.35
N ASN A 315 -5.72 -22.33 6.67
CA ASN A 315 -5.71 -23.64 7.32
C ASN A 315 -7.09 -24.32 7.36
N VAL A 316 -8.15 -23.55 7.09
CA VAL A 316 -9.53 -24.08 7.01
C VAL A 316 -10.10 -24.02 5.56
N ASP A 317 -9.43 -23.34 4.65
CA ASP A 317 -9.90 -23.12 3.28
C ASP A 317 -8.72 -23.05 2.31
N VAL A 318 -8.34 -24.21 1.78
CA VAL A 318 -7.19 -24.38 0.86
C VAL A 318 -7.30 -23.51 -0.40
N LYS A 319 -8.52 -23.20 -0.85
CA LYS A 319 -8.72 -22.31 -2.00
C LYS A 319 -8.13 -20.91 -1.79
N ARG A 320 -7.95 -20.46 -0.55
CA ARG A 320 -7.30 -19.20 -0.25
C ARG A 320 -5.79 -19.23 -0.49
N VAL A 321 -5.17 -20.39 -0.26
CA VAL A 321 -3.76 -20.63 -0.58
C VAL A 321 -3.58 -20.65 -2.09
N GLU A 322 -4.45 -21.40 -2.80
CA GLU A 322 -4.45 -21.46 -4.26
C GLU A 322 -4.64 -20.06 -4.88
N ALA A 323 -5.59 -19.29 -4.35
CA ALA A 323 -5.83 -17.92 -4.79
C ALA A 323 -4.61 -16.99 -4.57
N PHE A 324 -3.89 -17.14 -3.45
CA PHE A 324 -2.67 -16.39 -3.21
C PHE A 324 -1.59 -16.74 -4.23
N HIS A 325 -1.33 -18.03 -4.48
CA HIS A 325 -0.33 -18.47 -5.45
C HIS A 325 -0.72 -18.11 -6.89
N TYR A 326 -2.00 -18.19 -7.24
CA TYR A 326 -2.52 -17.74 -8.53
C TYR A 326 -2.24 -16.26 -8.75
N TRP A 327 -2.60 -15.42 -7.76
CA TRP A 327 -2.32 -13.99 -7.79
C TRP A 327 -0.81 -13.70 -7.89
N HIS A 328 -0.02 -14.36 -7.06
CA HIS A 328 1.43 -14.12 -7.01
C HIS A 328 2.11 -14.46 -8.34
N SER A 329 1.76 -15.58 -8.96
CA SER A 329 2.33 -15.99 -10.24
C SER A 329 1.96 -15.03 -11.36
N ASP A 330 0.68 -14.63 -11.46
CA ASP A 330 0.20 -13.69 -12.48
C ASP A 330 0.86 -12.29 -12.30
N PHE A 331 0.96 -11.82 -11.05
CA PHE A 331 1.58 -10.53 -10.76
C PHE A 331 3.07 -10.50 -11.11
N VAL A 332 3.83 -11.54 -10.75
CA VAL A 332 5.26 -11.68 -11.11
C VAL A 332 5.43 -11.73 -12.62
N GLU A 333 4.60 -12.48 -13.34
CA GLU A 333 4.66 -12.57 -14.79
C GLU A 333 4.43 -11.21 -15.46
N LYS A 334 3.36 -10.51 -15.09
CA LYS A 334 3.04 -9.17 -15.63
C LYS A 334 4.11 -8.11 -15.31
N LEU A 335 4.69 -8.15 -14.11
CA LEU A 335 5.80 -7.26 -13.78
C LEU A 335 7.04 -7.54 -14.65
N ARG A 336 7.35 -8.81 -14.90
CA ARG A 336 8.46 -9.22 -15.77
C ARG A 336 8.21 -8.78 -17.22
N GLU A 337 6.99 -8.96 -17.72
CA GLU A 337 6.61 -8.50 -19.06
C GLU A 337 6.75 -6.98 -19.16
N LEU A 338 6.22 -6.21 -18.20
CA LEU A 338 6.38 -4.78 -18.13
C LEU A 338 7.85 -4.37 -18.14
N ALA A 339 8.70 -5.07 -17.38
CA ALA A 339 10.14 -4.82 -17.32
C ALA A 339 10.89 -5.19 -18.61
N SER A 340 10.29 -5.93 -19.54
CA SER A 340 10.91 -6.38 -20.77
C SER A 340 10.65 -5.48 -21.98
N VAL A 341 9.67 -4.58 -21.90
CA VAL A 341 9.25 -3.72 -23.02
C VAL A 341 9.93 -2.34 -22.97
N GLY A 342 10.24 -1.77 -24.13
CA GLY A 342 11.02 -0.53 -24.21
C GLY A 342 10.31 0.64 -24.88
N SER A 343 9.16 0.44 -25.54
CA SER A 343 8.43 1.52 -26.20
C SER A 343 7.22 1.96 -25.36
N LEU A 344 6.93 3.27 -25.35
CA LEU A 344 5.83 3.83 -24.56
C LEU A 344 4.47 3.20 -24.86
N PRO A 345 4.08 2.88 -26.12
CA PRO A 345 2.83 2.17 -26.40
C PRO A 345 2.75 0.80 -25.73
N LEU A 346 3.82 0.00 -25.81
CA LEU A 346 3.88 -1.32 -25.14
C LEU A 346 3.90 -1.20 -23.63
N ILE A 347 4.59 -0.19 -23.09
CA ILE A 347 4.56 0.10 -21.64
C ILE A 347 3.12 0.40 -21.20
N LYS A 348 2.38 1.23 -21.96
CA LYS A 348 0.97 1.53 -21.66
C LYS A 348 0.11 0.27 -21.68
N GLU A 349 0.28 -0.59 -22.67
CA GLU A 349 -0.43 -1.87 -22.77
C GLU A 349 -0.17 -2.74 -21.53
N LYS A 350 1.10 -2.93 -21.16
CA LYS A 350 1.46 -3.74 -19.98
C LYS A 350 1.03 -3.11 -18.65
N LEU A 351 1.03 -1.79 -18.56
CA LEU A 351 0.45 -1.09 -17.40
C LEU A 351 -1.08 -1.27 -17.33
N ASN A 352 -1.79 -1.31 -18.48
CA ASN A 352 -3.22 -1.60 -18.51
C ASN A 352 -3.52 -2.99 -17.97
N GLU A 353 -2.76 -3.99 -18.38
CA GLU A 353 -2.89 -5.37 -17.88
C GLU A 353 -2.61 -5.46 -16.38
N LEU A 354 -1.64 -4.69 -15.88
CA LEU A 354 -1.20 -4.72 -14.49
C LEU A 354 -2.11 -3.92 -13.55
N LEU A 355 -2.54 -2.70 -13.94
CA LEU A 355 -3.18 -1.72 -13.06
C LEU A 355 -4.56 -1.26 -13.52
N GLY A 356 -5.00 -1.69 -14.70
CA GLY A 356 -6.25 -1.28 -15.34
C GLY A 356 -6.12 0.03 -16.13
N GLU A 357 -6.98 0.18 -17.13
CA GLU A 357 -6.93 1.26 -18.12
C GLU A 357 -6.99 2.66 -17.49
N GLY A 358 -7.89 2.90 -16.55
CA GLY A 358 -8.04 4.21 -15.90
C GLY A 358 -6.77 4.65 -15.15
N THR A 359 -6.13 3.73 -14.43
CA THR A 359 -4.90 4.02 -13.68
C THR A 359 -3.71 4.25 -14.60
N SER A 360 -3.56 3.44 -15.64
CA SER A 360 -2.47 3.59 -16.60
C SER A 360 -2.61 4.84 -17.46
N SER A 361 -3.82 5.18 -17.91
CA SER A 361 -4.09 6.41 -18.65
C SER A 361 -3.77 7.65 -17.80
N SER A 362 -4.20 7.68 -16.53
CA SER A 362 -3.85 8.76 -15.61
C SER A 362 -2.33 8.92 -15.42
N ALA A 363 -1.58 7.80 -15.36
CA ALA A 363 -0.12 7.85 -15.24
C ALA A 363 0.53 8.45 -16.49
N ILE A 364 0.08 8.05 -17.67
CA ILE A 364 0.59 8.55 -18.95
C ILE A 364 0.24 10.03 -19.15
N GLU A 365 -0.98 10.44 -18.83
CA GLU A 365 -1.41 11.85 -18.89
C GLU A 365 -0.57 12.72 -17.97
N LYS A 366 -0.34 12.27 -16.74
CA LYS A 366 0.52 12.99 -15.79
C LYS A 366 1.95 13.10 -16.27
N HIS A 367 2.51 12.05 -16.88
CA HIS A 367 3.83 12.10 -17.50
C HIS A 367 3.90 13.18 -18.60
N TYR A 368 2.94 13.23 -19.52
CA TYR A 368 2.90 14.28 -20.53
C TYR A 368 2.67 15.68 -19.95
N GLN A 369 1.83 15.81 -18.93
CA GLN A 369 1.65 17.08 -18.23
C GLN A 369 2.97 17.60 -17.67
N VAL A 370 3.73 16.78 -16.96
CA VAL A 370 5.04 17.17 -16.39
C VAL A 370 6.04 17.54 -17.49
N LEU A 371 6.05 16.81 -18.62
CA LEU A 371 6.89 17.18 -19.77
C LEU A 371 6.49 18.55 -20.37
N ASN A 372 5.19 18.84 -20.46
CA ASN A 372 4.71 20.15 -20.93
C ASN A 372 5.07 21.28 -19.97
N GLU A 373 4.90 21.09 -18.67
CA GLU A 373 5.32 22.07 -17.65
C GLU A 373 6.83 22.36 -17.73
N LYS A 374 7.66 21.34 -17.90
CA LYS A 374 9.11 21.48 -18.13
C LYS A 374 9.42 22.24 -19.42
N ARG A 375 8.65 22.03 -20.49
CA ARG A 375 8.80 22.75 -21.76
C ARG A 375 8.45 24.23 -21.60
N GLU A 376 7.32 24.54 -20.95
CA GLU A 376 6.86 25.93 -20.72
C GLU A 376 7.81 26.71 -19.82
N SER A 377 8.42 26.04 -18.84
CA SER A 377 9.45 26.62 -17.96
C SER A 377 10.86 26.68 -18.59
N ASN A 378 11.01 26.37 -19.89
CA ASN A 378 12.28 26.27 -20.62
C ASN A 378 13.29 25.28 -20.01
N ASN A 379 12.81 24.28 -19.29
CA ASN A 379 13.61 23.22 -18.67
C ASN A 379 13.56 21.89 -19.45
N LEU A 380 13.10 21.92 -20.71
CA LEU A 380 13.08 20.77 -21.60
C LEU A 380 14.03 20.99 -22.78
N PHE A 381 14.91 20.03 -23.02
CA PHE A 381 15.95 20.10 -24.04
C PHE A 381 15.96 18.86 -24.92
N ILE A 382 16.45 18.97 -26.15
CA ILE A 382 16.69 17.82 -27.04
C ILE A 382 18.19 17.64 -27.23
N LYS A 383 18.70 16.47 -26.92
CA LYS A 383 20.09 16.09 -27.20
C LYS A 383 20.29 15.88 -28.72
N LYS A 384 21.54 15.98 -29.21
CA LYS A 384 21.89 15.68 -30.61
C LYS A 384 21.43 14.29 -31.09
N THR A 385 21.18 13.38 -30.17
CA THR A 385 20.63 12.03 -30.43
C THR A 385 19.11 12.00 -30.59
N GLY A 386 18.42 13.16 -30.56
CA GLY A 386 16.96 13.26 -30.55
C GLY A 386 16.29 12.95 -29.22
N ALA A 387 17.07 12.62 -28.19
CA ALA A 387 16.52 12.27 -26.88
C ALA A 387 16.16 13.53 -26.06
N ILE A 388 15.00 13.50 -25.39
CA ILE A 388 14.58 14.54 -24.44
C ILE A 388 15.49 14.54 -23.22
N SER A 389 15.82 15.74 -22.71
CA SER A 389 16.68 15.97 -21.56
C SER A 389 16.18 17.19 -20.78
N THR A 390 16.40 17.22 -19.49
CA THR A 390 16.17 18.38 -18.63
C THR A 390 17.49 19.13 -18.32
N VAL A 391 18.61 18.72 -18.93
CA VAL A 391 19.93 19.33 -18.74
C VAL A 391 20.18 20.40 -19.79
N ALA A 392 20.58 21.59 -19.36
CA ALA A 392 20.80 22.79 -20.17
C ALA A 392 21.91 22.68 -21.24
N THR A 393 22.70 21.60 -21.26
CA THR A 393 23.76 21.35 -22.30
C THR A 393 23.22 20.87 -23.64
N ALA A 394 21.89 20.71 -23.79
CA ALA A 394 21.22 20.29 -25.00
C ALA A 394 20.44 21.47 -25.63
N THR A 395 19.87 21.28 -26.82
CA THR A 395 19.07 22.31 -27.50
C THR A 395 17.70 22.49 -26.81
N PRO A 396 17.30 23.72 -26.40
CA PRO A 396 16.00 23.95 -25.79
C PRO A 396 14.85 23.58 -26.71
N VAL A 397 13.82 22.93 -26.15
CA VAL A 397 12.55 22.71 -26.84
C VAL A 397 11.70 23.96 -26.72
N LYS A 398 11.49 24.68 -27.81
CA LYS A 398 10.64 25.87 -27.81
C LYS A 398 9.17 25.50 -27.54
N ALA A 399 8.47 26.40 -26.85
CA ALA A 399 7.02 26.29 -26.71
C ALA A 399 6.36 26.25 -28.09
N ASN A 400 5.28 25.46 -28.22
CA ASN A 400 4.56 25.38 -29.49
C ASN A 400 3.75 26.67 -29.70
N THR A 401 4.13 27.49 -30.66
CA THR A 401 3.45 28.74 -31.00
C THR A 401 2.38 28.55 -32.10
N PHE A 402 2.01 27.32 -32.42
CA PHE A 402 1.13 26.98 -33.54
C PHE A 402 -0.37 27.17 -33.32
N PHE A 403 -0.81 27.65 -32.17
CA PHE A 403 -2.17 28.15 -31.99
C PHE A 403 -2.14 29.65 -32.18
N GLY A 404 -2.26 30.05 -33.45
CA GLY A 404 -2.38 31.46 -33.84
C GLY A 404 -3.54 32.11 -33.07
N LYS A 405 -3.28 33.34 -32.62
CA LYS A 405 -4.31 34.33 -32.50
C LYS A 405 -4.75 34.70 -33.92
#